data_6fda458061c727c71113f09fd15db0b6
#
_entry.id   6fda458061c727c71113f09fd15db0b6
#
_cell.length_a   1.000
_cell.length_b   1.000
_cell.length_c   1.000
_cell.angle_alpha   90.00
_cell.angle_beta   90.00
_cell.angle_gamma   90.00
#
_symmetry.space_group_name_H-M   'P 1'
#
loop_
_entity.id
_entity.type
_entity.pdbx_description
1 polymer ?
#
loop_
_entity_poly.entity_id
_entity_poly.type
_entity_poly.pdbx_seq_one_letter_code
_entity_poly.pdbx_strand_id
1 'polypeptide(L)'
;MLTTVLGPEGYAAMLAGNPAGAVWAVDHGDYAPDSVEYTCVAGVVLRRDLPLDQWRGIYGDVDGLLAAGVLEASPTDATRAHITVDIRPVAARGTESAEVLIVSDQDSSMTARTPAPNHVPGVGNAPLSLLSVLPPVSDAQRAGSPPLRVLDLGTGSGVLATVLATSHSAVEVTATDISSRALGFARCAFPQHASIDWVEGSWFEPVEGQLFDLIVSNPPFVIGPDCGLSYRETPLDFDGASRLVVEQAAQHLANHGTAHLLAAWALTEADSAASKVTGWIPGEDIRAWVVQRDLVDITTYVHTWLTDEGIDTRSSEGIKRTADWLDYFMGAGITHIGMGYVHMKRTTGTSSEVTFEVMDQALQPGTFLGHETREWFARAEWLDRQDAHSVLDTQYAARPTLALEHVSVSDGDLGVGFKDYALRLSRTDGPAWSHEVDQHVAAIVKGINPDGLTLRDTAELYAAVNGLDGDAFTDALAPIVVDLVRHGLILPADIVEEL
;
A
#
# COMPACT_ATOMS: atom_id res chain seq x y z
N MET A 1 8.75 23.94 10.33
CA MET A 1 7.79 24.74 11.15
C MET A 1 6.80 23.84 11.92
N LEU A 2 5.90 23.07 11.28
CA LEU A 2 4.93 22.24 12.00
C LEU A 2 5.59 21.25 12.98
N THR A 3 6.67 20.60 12.61
CA THR A 3 7.44 19.71 13.51
C THR A 3 8.00 20.46 14.73
N THR A 4 8.39 21.72 14.53
CA THR A 4 8.92 22.55 15.63
C THR A 4 7.81 22.94 16.62
N VAL A 5 6.61 23.22 16.09
CA VAL A 5 5.46 23.65 16.90
C VAL A 5 4.78 22.47 17.60
N LEU A 6 4.57 21.39 16.90
CA LEU A 6 3.82 20.21 17.39
C LEU A 6 4.70 19.19 18.10
N GLY A 7 6.02 19.30 17.96
CA GLY A 7 6.95 18.23 18.31
C GLY A 7 6.84 17.03 17.36
N PRO A 8 7.81 16.09 17.43
CA PRO A 8 7.78 14.91 16.53
C PRO A 8 6.52 14.06 16.67
N GLU A 9 6.06 13.81 17.89
CA GLU A 9 4.88 12.99 18.18
C GLU A 9 3.57 13.68 17.73
N GLY A 10 3.42 14.97 18.00
CA GLY A 10 2.26 15.75 17.56
C GLY A 10 2.20 15.89 16.04
N TYR A 11 3.36 16.04 15.38
CA TYR A 11 3.45 16.06 13.93
C TYR A 11 3.07 14.70 13.32
N ALA A 12 3.58 13.59 13.86
CA ALA A 12 3.22 12.26 13.43
C ALA A 12 1.72 11.96 13.62
N ALA A 13 1.15 12.39 14.77
CA ALA A 13 -0.28 12.26 15.03
C ALA A 13 -1.13 13.06 14.02
N MET A 14 -0.71 14.27 13.68
CA MET A 14 -1.36 15.10 12.65
C MET A 14 -1.34 14.40 11.28
N LEU A 15 -0.20 13.83 10.89
CA LEU A 15 -0.10 13.09 9.63
C LEU A 15 -1.02 11.86 9.62
N ALA A 16 -1.25 11.25 10.78
CA ALA A 16 -2.19 10.15 10.96
C ALA A 16 -3.66 10.61 11.09
N GLY A 17 -3.96 11.90 10.88
CA GLY A 17 -5.32 12.43 10.97
C GLY A 17 -5.84 12.67 12.40
N ASN A 18 -4.96 12.70 13.40
CA ASN A 18 -5.34 12.97 14.79
C ASN A 18 -5.09 14.45 15.15
N PRO A 19 -6.15 15.25 15.35
CA PRO A 19 -6.01 16.69 15.64
C PRO A 19 -5.60 16.99 17.08
N ALA A 20 -5.63 16.02 18.01
CA ALA A 20 -5.51 16.28 19.44
C ALA A 20 -4.22 17.03 19.82
N GLY A 21 -3.07 16.66 19.22
CA GLY A 21 -1.80 17.33 19.47
C GLY A 21 -1.79 18.77 18.96
N ALA A 22 -2.38 19.03 17.79
CA ALA A 22 -2.49 20.36 17.23
C ALA A 22 -3.46 21.25 18.04
N VAL A 23 -4.61 20.69 18.48
CA VAL A 23 -5.55 21.38 19.36
C VAL A 23 -4.86 21.78 20.67
N TRP A 24 -4.16 20.83 21.29
CA TRP A 24 -3.46 21.07 22.54
C TRP A 24 -2.38 22.17 22.40
N ALA A 25 -1.58 22.12 21.33
CA ALA A 25 -0.53 23.08 21.06
C ALA A 25 -1.07 24.52 20.88
N VAL A 26 -2.21 24.65 20.19
CA VAL A 26 -2.86 25.96 19.98
C VAL A 26 -3.48 26.51 21.25
N ASP A 27 -4.09 25.65 22.08
CA ASP A 27 -4.83 26.09 23.27
C ASP A 27 -3.94 26.26 24.51
N HIS A 28 -2.75 25.64 24.55
CA HIS A 28 -1.84 25.62 25.70
C HIS A 28 -0.39 26.00 25.38
N GLY A 29 -0.05 26.19 24.10
CA GLY A 29 1.31 26.53 23.67
C GLY A 29 1.64 28.02 23.95
N ASP A 30 2.94 28.33 24.05
CA ASP A 30 3.46 29.71 24.27
C ASP A 30 3.51 30.54 22.97
N TYR A 31 2.59 30.27 22.01
CA TYR A 31 2.56 30.98 20.72
C TYR A 31 1.65 32.20 20.81
N ALA A 32 2.18 33.35 20.39
CA ALA A 32 1.34 34.55 20.28
C ALA A 32 0.22 34.32 19.26
N PRO A 33 -1.02 34.71 19.54
CA PRO A 33 -2.17 34.47 18.66
C PRO A 33 -2.04 35.06 17.24
N ASP A 34 -1.13 36.01 17.05
CA ASP A 34 -0.81 36.66 15.77
C ASP A 34 0.50 36.15 15.13
N SER A 35 1.15 35.15 15.72
CA SER A 35 2.37 34.55 15.16
C SER A 35 2.08 33.72 13.94
N VAL A 36 3.10 33.56 13.10
CA VAL A 36 3.03 32.68 11.91
C VAL A 36 2.80 31.23 12.31
N GLU A 37 3.46 30.78 13.37
CA GLU A 37 3.34 29.45 13.96
C GLU A 37 1.89 29.16 14.38
N TYR A 38 1.29 30.05 15.15
CA TYR A 38 -0.11 29.93 15.55
C TYR A 38 -1.03 29.88 14.34
N THR A 39 -0.85 30.79 13.37
CA THR A 39 -1.68 30.85 12.16
C THR A 39 -1.55 29.58 11.31
N CYS A 40 -0.36 29.00 11.20
CA CYS A 40 -0.17 27.73 10.50
C CYS A 40 -0.92 26.59 11.19
N VAL A 41 -0.82 26.45 12.51
CA VAL A 41 -1.49 25.33 13.19
C VAL A 41 -3.00 25.59 13.33
N ALA A 42 -3.40 26.76 13.83
CA ALA A 42 -4.82 27.07 14.04
C ALA A 42 -5.59 27.27 12.73
N GLY A 43 -4.98 27.93 11.74
CA GLY A 43 -5.63 28.25 10.47
C GLY A 43 -5.51 27.12 9.44
N VAL A 44 -4.29 26.66 9.13
CA VAL A 44 -4.08 25.69 8.04
C VAL A 44 -4.41 24.28 8.52
N VAL A 45 -3.92 23.86 9.69
CA VAL A 45 -4.14 22.49 10.18
C VAL A 45 -5.53 22.32 10.79
N LEU A 46 -5.91 23.19 11.73
CA LEU A 46 -7.19 23.10 12.46
C LEU A 46 -8.33 23.85 11.78
N ARG A 47 -8.05 24.58 10.68
CA ARG A 47 -9.07 25.24 9.85
C ARG A 47 -9.95 26.22 10.62
N ARG A 48 -9.38 26.86 11.69
CA ARG A 48 -10.10 27.85 12.49
C ARG A 48 -10.30 29.15 11.69
N ASP A 49 -11.40 29.83 11.94
CA ASP A 49 -11.59 31.20 11.45
C ASP A 49 -10.53 32.13 12.09
N LEU A 50 -9.71 32.76 11.25
CA LEU A 50 -8.67 33.69 11.67
C LEU A 50 -8.84 35.08 11.01
N PRO A 51 -8.35 36.16 11.62
CA PRO A 51 -8.32 37.50 11.02
C PRO A 51 -7.62 37.48 9.65
N LEU A 52 -8.15 38.22 8.67
CA LEU A 52 -7.56 38.33 7.33
C LEU A 52 -6.11 38.84 7.36
N ASP A 53 -5.74 39.67 8.36
CA ASP A 53 -4.37 40.15 8.48
C ASP A 53 -3.38 39.04 8.88
N GLN A 54 -3.80 38.04 9.63
CA GLN A 54 -2.98 36.84 9.90
C GLN A 54 -2.75 36.04 8.65
N TRP A 55 -3.78 35.83 7.84
CA TRP A 55 -3.66 35.16 6.52
C TRP A 55 -2.72 35.94 5.58
N ARG A 56 -2.76 37.29 5.59
CA ARG A 56 -1.80 38.10 4.81
C ARG A 56 -0.36 37.90 5.26
N GLY A 57 -0.14 37.68 6.56
CA GLY A 57 1.19 37.38 7.10
C GLY A 57 1.81 36.10 6.55
N ILE A 58 0.98 35.14 6.16
CA ILE A 58 1.46 33.86 5.60
C ILE A 58 1.49 33.88 4.06
N TYR A 59 0.38 34.26 3.41
CA TYR A 59 0.17 34.09 1.98
C TYR A 59 0.31 35.37 1.15
N GLY A 60 0.36 36.54 1.77
CA GLY A 60 0.44 37.82 1.07
C GLY A 60 -0.87 38.20 0.36
N ASP A 61 -1.21 37.53 -0.72
CA ASP A 61 -2.41 37.83 -1.54
C ASP A 61 -3.67 37.12 -1.03
N VAL A 62 -4.25 37.64 0.03
CA VAL A 62 -5.50 37.12 0.62
C VAL A 62 -6.71 37.35 -0.29
N ASP A 63 -6.73 38.47 -1.03
CA ASP A 63 -7.85 38.79 -1.90
C ASP A 63 -7.91 37.83 -3.10
N GLY A 64 -6.76 37.44 -3.64
CA GLY A 64 -6.64 36.39 -4.65
C GLY A 64 -7.07 35.02 -4.14
N LEU A 65 -6.73 34.66 -2.90
CA LEU A 65 -7.13 33.41 -2.28
C LEU A 65 -8.63 33.33 -2.00
N LEU A 66 -9.26 34.45 -1.58
CA LEU A 66 -10.71 34.55 -1.43
C LEU A 66 -11.41 34.44 -2.80
N ALA A 67 -10.90 35.11 -3.82
CA ALA A 67 -11.47 35.05 -5.18
C ALA A 67 -11.33 33.63 -5.79
N ALA A 68 -10.25 32.90 -5.46
CA ALA A 68 -10.02 31.52 -5.89
C ALA A 68 -10.79 30.48 -5.05
N GLY A 69 -11.46 30.90 -3.95
CA GLY A 69 -12.17 30.01 -3.05
C GLY A 69 -11.25 29.12 -2.19
N VAL A 70 -9.97 29.45 -2.06
CA VAL A 70 -9.02 28.76 -1.16
C VAL A 70 -9.22 29.24 0.30
N LEU A 71 -9.62 30.50 0.45
CA LEU A 71 -10.13 31.04 1.70
C LEU A 71 -11.62 31.36 1.53
N GLU A 72 -12.41 31.15 2.56
CA GLU A 72 -13.82 31.54 2.63
C GLU A 72 -14.02 32.46 3.83
N ALA A 73 -14.71 33.59 3.58
CA ALA A 73 -15.00 34.52 4.65
C ALA A 73 -15.93 33.89 5.68
N SER A 74 -15.68 34.17 6.95
CA SER A 74 -16.55 33.69 8.03
C SER A 74 -17.98 34.20 7.82
N PRO A 75 -18.99 33.37 7.95
CA PRO A 75 -20.39 33.79 7.77
C PRO A 75 -20.86 34.76 8.84
N THR A 76 -20.13 34.85 9.94
CA THR A 76 -20.47 35.73 11.10
C THR A 76 -19.60 36.98 11.20
N ASP A 77 -18.44 37.00 10.53
CA ASP A 77 -17.49 38.12 10.60
C ASP A 77 -16.65 38.21 9.32
N ALA A 78 -16.99 39.12 8.42
CA ALA A 78 -16.29 39.31 7.14
C ALA A 78 -14.81 39.77 7.27
N THR A 79 -14.32 40.11 8.48
CA THR A 79 -12.91 40.38 8.71
C THR A 79 -12.08 39.12 9.01
N ARG A 80 -12.71 37.99 9.05
CA ARG A 80 -12.13 36.68 9.33
C ARG A 80 -12.40 35.72 8.17
N ALA A 81 -11.54 34.71 8.01
CA ALA A 81 -11.69 33.66 7.02
C ALA A 81 -11.12 32.33 7.55
N HIS A 82 -11.57 31.24 6.95
CA HIS A 82 -10.97 29.93 7.11
C HIS A 82 -10.52 29.35 5.77
N ILE A 83 -9.59 28.42 5.83
CA ILE A 83 -9.11 27.71 4.64
C ILE A 83 -10.12 26.62 4.23
N THR A 84 -10.34 26.45 2.94
CA THR A 84 -11.29 25.48 2.38
C THR A 84 -10.61 24.21 1.87
N VAL A 85 -9.29 24.23 1.73
CA VAL A 85 -8.47 23.12 1.23
C VAL A 85 -7.67 22.49 2.37
N ASP A 86 -7.26 21.24 2.16
CA ASP A 86 -6.27 20.57 2.98
C ASP A 86 -4.89 20.68 2.33
N ILE A 87 -3.85 20.87 3.13
CA ILE A 87 -2.46 20.90 2.67
C ILE A 87 -1.65 19.99 3.58
N ARG A 88 -1.24 18.84 3.06
CA ARG A 88 -0.48 17.85 3.84
C ARG A 88 0.88 17.56 3.24
N PRO A 89 1.93 17.51 4.08
CA PRO A 89 3.23 17.01 3.66
C PRO A 89 3.22 15.47 3.55
N VAL A 90 3.92 14.98 2.55
CA VAL A 90 4.22 13.55 2.37
C VAL A 90 5.73 13.42 2.16
N ALA A 91 6.36 12.50 2.89
CA ALA A 91 7.77 12.24 2.74
C ALA A 91 8.06 11.62 1.36
N ALA A 92 8.94 12.23 0.59
CA ALA A 92 9.49 11.63 -0.61
C ALA A 92 10.56 10.60 -0.23
N ARG A 93 10.57 9.46 -0.91
CA ARG A 93 11.45 8.36 -0.55
C ARG A 93 12.84 8.49 -1.16
N GLY A 94 13.83 7.93 -0.48
CA GLY A 94 15.22 7.94 -0.95
C GLY A 94 15.97 9.25 -0.71
N THR A 95 15.30 10.27 -0.18
CA THR A 95 15.91 11.55 0.22
C THR A 95 15.55 11.81 1.67
N GLU A 96 16.53 11.88 2.55
CA GLU A 96 16.33 12.08 4.01
C GLU A 96 15.57 13.37 4.39
N SER A 97 15.25 14.24 3.45
CA SER A 97 14.71 15.58 3.72
C SER A 97 13.71 16.11 2.71
N ALA A 98 13.35 15.40 1.65
CA ALA A 98 12.41 15.91 0.68
C ALA A 98 10.97 15.57 1.09
N GLU A 99 10.16 16.60 1.30
CA GLU A 99 8.72 16.48 1.50
C GLU A 99 8.01 17.07 0.28
N VAL A 100 6.91 16.44 -0.12
CA VAL A 100 5.96 17.03 -1.07
C VAL A 100 4.76 17.56 -0.32
N LEU A 101 4.22 18.68 -0.74
CA LEU A 101 2.97 19.22 -0.20
C LEU A 101 1.85 18.88 -1.19
N ILE A 102 0.87 18.18 -0.70
CA ILE A 102 -0.32 17.79 -1.47
C ILE A 102 -1.49 18.69 -1.05
N VAL A 103 -2.19 19.20 -2.05
CA VAL A 103 -3.39 20.03 -1.86
C VAL A 103 -4.61 19.22 -2.29
N SER A 104 -5.65 19.24 -1.47
CA SER A 104 -6.88 18.48 -1.71
C SER A 104 -8.09 19.14 -1.05
N ASP A 105 -9.25 18.52 -1.18
CA ASP A 105 -10.37 18.84 -0.32
C ASP A 105 -10.10 18.41 1.13
N GLN A 106 -10.79 19.07 2.03
CA GLN A 106 -10.75 18.76 3.46
C GLN A 106 -11.50 17.45 3.72
N ASP A 107 -10.84 16.51 4.37
CA ASP A 107 -11.46 15.30 4.89
C ASP A 107 -12.08 15.49 6.29
N SER A 108 -12.72 14.45 6.82
CA SER A 108 -13.34 14.44 8.15
C SER A 108 -12.36 14.22 9.30
N SER A 109 -11.06 14.00 9.04
CA SER A 109 -10.09 13.62 10.08
C SER A 109 -9.79 14.77 11.06
N MET A 110 -9.68 15.99 10.55
CA MET A 110 -9.35 17.18 11.38
C MET A 110 -10.59 17.97 11.79
N THR A 111 -11.66 17.93 11.01
CA THR A 111 -12.94 18.61 11.31
C THR A 111 -14.10 17.78 10.78
N ALA A 112 -15.17 17.60 11.58
CA ALA A 112 -16.35 16.87 11.13
C ALA A 112 -16.97 17.52 9.88
N ARG A 113 -17.00 16.78 8.77
CA ARG A 113 -17.54 17.26 7.50
C ARG A 113 -18.05 16.07 6.66
N THR A 114 -19.16 16.26 5.96
CA THR A 114 -19.64 15.31 4.95
C THR A 114 -19.00 15.65 3.60
N PRO A 115 -18.36 14.70 2.91
CA PRO A 115 -17.79 14.93 1.60
C PRO A 115 -18.84 15.38 0.56
N ALA A 116 -18.46 16.31 -0.31
CA ALA A 116 -19.28 16.68 -1.46
C ALA A 116 -19.21 15.59 -2.57
N PRO A 117 -20.19 15.51 -3.47
CA PRO A 117 -20.16 14.52 -4.56
C PRO A 117 -18.90 14.54 -5.42
N ASN A 118 -18.32 15.72 -5.63
CA ASN A 118 -17.08 15.93 -6.38
C ASN A 118 -15.85 16.09 -5.48
N HIS A 119 -15.89 15.55 -4.27
CA HIS A 119 -14.80 15.56 -3.32
C HIS A 119 -13.54 14.91 -3.90
N VAL A 120 -12.39 15.55 -3.71
CA VAL A 120 -11.08 15.06 -4.12
C VAL A 120 -10.29 14.72 -2.87
N PRO A 121 -10.13 13.44 -2.54
CA PRO A 121 -9.38 13.02 -1.36
C PRO A 121 -7.91 13.39 -1.48
N GLY A 122 -7.30 13.68 -0.34
CA GLY A 122 -5.88 13.99 -0.22
C GLY A 122 -5.04 12.80 0.24
N VAL A 123 -4.15 13.09 1.18
CA VAL A 123 -3.23 12.11 1.75
C VAL A 123 -3.97 11.22 2.76
N GLY A 124 -4.42 10.08 2.30
CA GLY A 124 -5.07 9.07 3.13
C GLY A 124 -4.22 7.80 3.29
N ASN A 125 -4.73 6.83 4.04
CA ASN A 125 -4.04 5.55 4.27
C ASN A 125 -3.84 4.74 2.98
N ALA A 126 -4.77 4.78 2.03
CA ALA A 126 -4.70 3.99 0.80
C ALA A 126 -3.49 4.38 -0.07
N PRO A 127 -3.31 5.64 -0.52
CA PRO A 127 -2.11 5.99 -1.29
C PRO A 127 -0.81 5.80 -0.50
N LEU A 128 -0.79 6.05 0.82
CA LEU A 128 0.40 5.81 1.65
C LEU A 128 0.73 4.32 1.76
N SER A 129 -0.27 3.45 1.87
CA SER A 129 -0.06 2.01 1.89
C SER A 129 0.50 1.51 0.55
N LEU A 130 -0.01 2.01 -0.57
CA LEU A 130 0.53 1.68 -1.88
C LEU A 130 1.99 2.16 -2.02
N LEU A 131 2.29 3.40 -1.65
CA LEU A 131 3.68 3.88 -1.59
C LEU A 131 4.55 2.95 -0.73
N SER A 132 4.03 2.36 0.33
CA SER A 132 4.81 1.49 1.22
C SER A 132 5.26 0.17 0.59
N VAL A 133 4.59 -0.29 -0.44
CA VAL A 133 4.91 -1.55 -1.14
C VAL A 133 5.61 -1.35 -2.50
N LEU A 134 5.75 -0.09 -2.96
CA LEU A 134 6.45 0.18 -4.22
C LEU A 134 7.95 -0.12 -4.09
N PRO A 135 8.53 -0.89 -5.02
CA PRO A 135 9.96 -1.10 -5.08
C PRO A 135 10.73 0.22 -5.20
N PRO A 136 11.88 0.35 -4.55
CA PRO A 136 12.75 1.50 -4.80
C PRO A 136 13.25 1.47 -6.23
N VAL A 137 13.16 2.59 -6.92
CA VAL A 137 13.79 2.76 -8.24
C VAL A 137 15.25 3.12 -8.02
N SER A 138 16.17 2.32 -8.55
CA SER A 138 17.60 2.58 -8.43
C SER A 138 18.09 3.52 -9.54
N ASP A 139 18.43 4.75 -9.18
CA ASP A 139 19.05 5.71 -10.11
C ASP A 139 20.45 5.25 -10.60
N ALA A 140 21.15 4.48 -9.77
CA ALA A 140 22.50 3.96 -10.10
C ALA A 140 22.47 2.92 -11.23
N GLN A 141 21.40 2.14 -11.35
CA GLN A 141 21.24 1.15 -12.42
C GLN A 141 20.84 1.77 -13.77
N ARG A 142 20.55 3.07 -13.81
CA ARG A 142 20.01 3.77 -14.97
C ARG A 142 20.91 4.87 -15.54
N ALA A 143 22.15 5.00 -15.08
CA ALA A 143 23.08 5.97 -15.64
C ALA A 143 23.28 5.72 -17.16
N GLY A 144 22.75 6.63 -17.99
CA GLY A 144 22.78 6.52 -19.45
C GLY A 144 21.57 5.80 -20.08
N SER A 145 20.59 5.33 -19.32
CA SER A 145 19.32 4.80 -19.83
C SER A 145 18.25 5.90 -20.00
N PRO A 146 17.25 5.73 -20.88
CA PRO A 146 16.13 6.66 -20.96
C PRO A 146 15.37 6.73 -19.63
N PRO A 147 14.64 7.84 -19.36
CA PRO A 147 13.79 7.96 -18.18
C PRO A 147 12.77 6.83 -18.10
N LEU A 148 12.41 6.44 -16.86
CA LEU A 148 11.34 5.51 -16.58
C LEU A 148 10.01 6.15 -16.96
N ARG A 149 9.24 5.45 -17.76
CA ARG A 149 7.87 5.85 -18.09
C ARG A 149 6.91 5.29 -17.02
N VAL A 150 6.32 6.20 -16.26
CA VAL A 150 5.44 5.88 -15.14
C VAL A 150 4.01 6.30 -15.47
N LEU A 151 3.04 5.45 -15.19
CA LEU A 151 1.62 5.79 -15.20
C LEU A 151 1.09 5.82 -13.77
N ASP A 152 0.52 6.94 -13.36
CA ASP A 152 -0.35 7.05 -12.18
C ASP A 152 -1.81 7.14 -12.65
N LEU A 153 -2.52 6.02 -12.59
CA LEU A 153 -3.89 5.88 -13.07
C LEU A 153 -4.90 6.24 -11.96
N GLY A 154 -5.74 7.24 -12.22
CA GLY A 154 -6.65 7.76 -11.20
C GLY A 154 -5.89 8.56 -10.14
N THR A 155 -5.07 9.52 -10.58
CA THR A 155 -4.08 10.21 -9.72
C THR A 155 -4.68 11.03 -8.58
N GLY A 156 -5.97 11.42 -8.69
CA GLY A 156 -6.64 12.24 -7.69
C GLY A 156 -5.92 13.57 -7.46
N SER A 157 -5.55 13.83 -6.20
CA SER A 157 -4.78 15.02 -5.80
C SER A 157 -3.28 14.92 -6.12
N GLY A 158 -2.82 13.88 -6.86
CA GLY A 158 -1.46 13.76 -7.34
C GLY A 158 -0.46 13.20 -6.32
N VAL A 159 -0.89 12.49 -5.29
CA VAL A 159 -0.02 11.96 -4.22
C VAL A 159 1.07 11.05 -4.80
N LEU A 160 0.68 10.02 -5.56
CA LEU A 160 1.62 9.03 -6.10
C LEU A 160 2.52 9.66 -7.15
N ALA A 161 1.95 10.38 -8.12
CA ALA A 161 2.70 11.05 -9.20
C ALA A 161 3.78 11.99 -8.66
N THR A 162 3.41 12.87 -7.69
CA THR A 162 4.34 13.87 -7.16
C THR A 162 5.42 13.22 -6.29
N VAL A 163 5.08 12.23 -5.47
CA VAL A 163 6.08 11.49 -4.67
C VAL A 163 7.06 10.77 -5.57
N LEU A 164 6.60 10.06 -6.61
CA LEU A 164 7.47 9.35 -7.55
C LEU A 164 8.38 10.30 -8.33
N ALA A 165 7.86 11.43 -8.84
CA ALA A 165 8.66 12.43 -9.52
C ALA A 165 9.69 13.13 -8.62
N THR A 166 9.40 13.27 -7.31
CA THR A 166 10.33 13.85 -6.34
C THR A 166 11.40 12.85 -5.90
N SER A 167 11.02 11.57 -5.76
CA SER A 167 11.91 10.53 -5.26
C SER A 167 12.96 10.08 -6.30
N HIS A 168 12.72 10.35 -7.58
CA HIS A 168 13.54 9.81 -8.67
C HIS A 168 13.82 10.88 -9.73
N SER A 169 15.09 11.06 -10.08
CA SER A 169 15.52 12.11 -11.01
C SER A 169 15.30 11.75 -12.49
N ALA A 170 15.14 10.47 -12.81
CA ALA A 170 15.02 9.94 -14.17
C ALA A 170 13.68 9.25 -14.41
N VAL A 171 12.57 9.98 -14.16
CA VAL A 171 11.20 9.51 -14.43
C VAL A 171 10.43 10.51 -15.29
N GLU A 172 9.57 9.98 -16.16
CA GLU A 172 8.52 10.70 -16.87
C GLU A 172 7.19 10.12 -16.44
N VAL A 173 6.37 10.92 -15.75
CA VAL A 173 5.10 10.48 -15.17
C VAL A 173 3.95 10.96 -16.02
N THR A 174 3.13 10.05 -16.49
CA THR A 174 1.78 10.35 -17.01
C THR A 174 0.79 10.10 -15.88
N ALA A 175 0.11 11.15 -15.44
CA ALA A 175 -0.86 11.08 -14.35
C ALA A 175 -2.26 11.37 -14.90
N THR A 176 -3.15 10.38 -14.84
CA THR A 176 -4.48 10.49 -15.43
C THR A 176 -5.58 10.54 -14.38
N ASP A 177 -6.63 11.30 -14.65
CA ASP A 177 -7.85 11.30 -13.85
C ASP A 177 -9.05 11.73 -14.71
N ILE A 178 -10.24 11.22 -14.41
CA ILE A 178 -11.47 11.62 -15.08
C ILE A 178 -11.95 13.00 -14.63
N SER A 179 -11.52 13.44 -13.44
CA SER A 179 -11.92 14.69 -12.81
C SER A 179 -10.92 15.81 -13.12
N SER A 180 -11.34 16.78 -13.94
CA SER A 180 -10.56 18.01 -14.15
C SER A 180 -10.28 18.78 -12.84
N ARG A 181 -11.18 18.66 -11.86
CA ARG A 181 -11.02 19.25 -10.52
C ARG A 181 -9.88 18.55 -9.75
N ALA A 182 -9.80 17.23 -9.81
CA ALA A 182 -8.71 16.46 -9.21
C ALA A 182 -7.36 16.88 -9.82
N LEU A 183 -7.28 16.94 -11.14
CA LEU A 183 -6.07 17.43 -11.85
C LEU A 183 -5.75 18.89 -11.52
N GLY A 184 -6.77 19.70 -11.20
CA GLY A 184 -6.56 21.07 -10.70
C GLY A 184 -5.79 21.07 -9.37
N PHE A 185 -6.18 20.24 -8.42
CA PHE A 185 -5.45 20.07 -7.15
C PHE A 185 -4.07 19.48 -7.36
N ALA A 186 -3.95 18.44 -8.19
CA ALA A 186 -2.68 17.77 -8.45
C ALA A 186 -1.61 18.74 -8.99
N ARG A 187 -2.00 19.68 -9.87
CA ARG A 187 -1.11 20.74 -10.37
C ARG A 187 -0.69 21.75 -9.30
N CYS A 188 -1.38 21.80 -8.15
CA CYS A 188 -1.01 22.64 -7.01
C CYS A 188 0.00 21.97 -6.08
N ALA A 189 0.33 20.68 -6.27
CA ALA A 189 1.33 20.00 -5.47
C ALA A 189 2.70 20.68 -5.55
N PHE A 190 3.48 20.64 -4.47
CA PHE A 190 4.80 21.27 -4.39
C PHE A 190 5.86 20.27 -3.89
N PRO A 191 7.05 20.19 -4.48
CA PRO A 191 7.50 20.99 -5.64
C PRO A 191 6.78 20.59 -6.94
N GLN A 192 6.67 21.54 -7.87
CA GLN A 192 6.15 21.25 -9.21
C GLN A 192 7.24 20.56 -10.05
N HIS A 193 6.87 19.54 -10.78
CA HIS A 193 7.75 18.79 -11.67
C HIS A 193 7.32 18.90 -13.12
N ALA A 194 8.24 19.37 -13.97
CA ALA A 194 8.02 19.43 -15.42
C ALA A 194 7.94 18.02 -16.06
N SER A 195 8.37 16.98 -15.33
CA SER A 195 8.33 15.58 -15.77
C SER A 195 6.96 14.91 -15.54
N ILE A 196 5.95 15.64 -15.03
CA ILE A 196 4.60 15.10 -14.85
C ILE A 196 3.68 15.69 -15.91
N ASP A 197 3.10 14.81 -16.73
CA ASP A 197 2.03 15.14 -17.66
C ASP A 197 0.67 14.78 -17.04
N TRP A 198 -0.16 15.81 -16.82
CA TRP A 198 -1.48 15.68 -16.20
C TRP A 198 -2.56 15.59 -17.27
N VAL A 199 -3.16 14.42 -17.46
CA VAL A 199 -4.06 14.12 -18.57
C VAL A 199 -5.46 13.77 -18.07
N GLU A 200 -6.47 14.48 -18.59
CA GLU A 200 -7.87 14.19 -18.29
C GLU A 200 -8.39 13.07 -19.19
N GLY A 201 -9.07 12.08 -18.60
CA GLY A 201 -9.73 11.01 -19.33
C GLY A 201 -10.13 9.83 -18.48
N SER A 202 -10.91 8.93 -19.07
CA SER A 202 -11.48 7.77 -18.39
C SER A 202 -10.52 6.58 -18.46
N TRP A 203 -10.16 6.03 -17.30
CA TRP A 203 -9.33 4.83 -17.18
C TRP A 203 -8.07 4.90 -18.07
N PHE A 204 -7.87 3.94 -18.96
CA PHE A 204 -6.72 3.84 -19.86
C PHE A 204 -6.90 4.55 -21.21
N GLU A 205 -8.08 5.13 -21.51
CA GLU A 205 -8.34 5.83 -22.77
C GLU A 205 -7.27 6.90 -23.11
N PRO A 206 -6.82 7.73 -22.16
CA PRO A 206 -5.81 8.76 -22.46
C PRO A 206 -4.44 8.22 -22.85
N VAL A 207 -4.18 6.95 -22.53
CA VAL A 207 -2.88 6.28 -22.71
C VAL A 207 -2.98 5.07 -23.63
N GLU A 208 -4.03 4.97 -24.43
CA GLU A 208 -4.22 3.87 -25.38
C GLU A 208 -2.99 3.67 -26.27
N GLY A 209 -2.53 2.43 -26.36
CA GLY A 209 -1.34 2.06 -27.15
C GLY A 209 0.00 2.48 -26.56
N GLN A 210 0.03 3.09 -25.38
CA GLN A 210 1.26 3.40 -24.67
C GLN A 210 1.66 2.25 -23.74
N LEU A 211 2.97 2.09 -23.54
CA LEU A 211 3.54 1.10 -22.61
C LEU A 211 4.36 1.82 -21.54
N PHE A 212 4.29 1.31 -20.31
CA PHE A 212 4.93 1.90 -19.15
C PHE A 212 5.84 0.90 -18.44
N ASP A 213 6.94 1.41 -17.89
CA ASP A 213 7.87 0.63 -17.08
C ASP A 213 7.33 0.43 -15.65
N LEU A 214 6.52 1.37 -15.18
CA LEU A 214 5.85 1.31 -13.89
C LEU A 214 4.42 1.83 -14.01
N ILE A 215 3.45 1.05 -13.55
CA ILE A 215 2.05 1.48 -13.40
C ILE A 215 1.70 1.42 -11.92
N VAL A 216 1.15 2.51 -11.40
CA VAL A 216 0.59 2.57 -10.05
C VAL A 216 -0.86 3.01 -10.13
N SER A 217 -1.72 2.44 -9.28
CA SER A 217 -3.11 2.89 -9.20
C SER A 217 -3.70 2.64 -7.81
N ASN A 218 -4.33 3.67 -7.30
CA ASN A 218 -5.27 3.59 -6.19
C ASN A 218 -6.67 3.93 -6.75
N PRO A 219 -7.29 3.01 -7.50
CA PRO A 219 -8.53 3.28 -8.21
C PRO A 219 -9.71 3.43 -7.23
N PRO A 220 -10.89 3.89 -7.69
CA PRO A 220 -12.10 3.82 -6.90
C PRO A 220 -12.53 2.36 -6.71
N PHE A 221 -12.03 1.72 -5.65
CA PHE A 221 -12.22 0.29 -5.35
C PHE A 221 -13.25 0.02 -4.25
N VAL A 222 -13.92 1.04 -3.73
CA VAL A 222 -14.96 0.84 -2.72
C VAL A 222 -16.19 0.20 -3.38
N ILE A 223 -16.52 -0.99 -2.89
CA ILE A 223 -17.68 -1.75 -3.37
C ILE A 223 -18.90 -1.34 -2.55
N GLY A 224 -19.95 -0.86 -3.21
CA GLY A 224 -21.18 -0.42 -2.53
C GLY A 224 -22.26 0.04 -3.52
N PRO A 225 -23.45 0.35 -3.02
CA PRO A 225 -24.47 0.98 -3.83
C PRO A 225 -24.04 2.41 -4.21
N ASP A 226 -24.48 2.89 -5.37
CA ASP A 226 -24.22 4.26 -5.83
C ASP A 226 -24.76 5.27 -4.81
N CYS A 227 -23.87 6.03 -4.20
CA CYS A 227 -24.16 7.11 -3.25
C CYS A 227 -23.78 8.48 -3.82
N GLY A 228 -23.28 8.54 -5.07
CA GLY A 228 -22.93 9.75 -5.78
C GLY A 228 -21.54 10.31 -5.43
N LEU A 229 -20.64 9.52 -4.85
CA LEU A 229 -19.28 9.93 -4.49
C LEU A 229 -18.28 9.47 -5.56
N SER A 230 -18.02 10.30 -6.55
CA SER A 230 -17.25 9.97 -7.76
C SER A 230 -15.79 9.54 -7.51
N TYR A 231 -15.21 9.89 -6.36
CA TYR A 231 -13.81 9.57 -6.05
C TYR A 231 -13.59 8.11 -5.61
N ARG A 232 -14.66 7.37 -5.28
CA ARG A 232 -14.57 5.98 -4.81
C ARG A 232 -15.57 5.04 -5.49
N GLU A 233 -16.57 5.58 -6.17
CA GLU A 233 -17.66 4.85 -6.81
C GLU A 233 -17.51 4.87 -8.33
N THR A 234 -17.95 3.82 -8.95
CA THR A 234 -17.92 3.63 -10.39
C THR A 234 -19.26 3.00 -10.84
N PRO A 235 -19.71 3.23 -12.07
CA PRO A 235 -20.88 2.54 -12.60
C PRO A 235 -20.67 1.04 -12.85
N LEU A 236 -19.47 0.52 -12.56
CA LEU A 236 -19.17 -0.90 -12.68
C LEU A 236 -19.65 -1.65 -11.45
N ASP A 237 -20.32 -2.78 -11.66
CA ASP A 237 -20.86 -3.59 -10.57
C ASP A 237 -19.76 -4.20 -9.70
N PHE A 238 -19.92 -4.12 -8.40
CA PHE A 238 -19.10 -4.75 -7.37
C PHE A 238 -17.60 -4.49 -7.56
N ASP A 239 -16.83 -5.55 -7.85
CA ASP A 239 -15.37 -5.51 -8.05
C ASP A 239 -14.95 -5.21 -9.51
N GLY A 240 -15.89 -4.75 -10.34
CA GLY A 240 -15.66 -4.46 -11.75
C GLY A 240 -14.56 -3.42 -12.01
N ALA A 241 -14.40 -2.41 -11.16
CA ALA A 241 -13.33 -1.42 -11.26
C ALA A 241 -11.96 -2.06 -11.00
N SER A 242 -11.82 -2.84 -9.94
CA SER A 242 -10.58 -3.55 -9.63
C SER A 242 -10.21 -4.52 -10.76
N ARG A 243 -11.19 -5.28 -11.27
CA ARG A 243 -10.98 -6.18 -12.39
C ARG A 243 -10.51 -5.44 -13.64
N LEU A 244 -11.20 -4.35 -14.03
CA LEU A 244 -10.85 -3.56 -15.20
C LEU A 244 -9.41 -3.04 -15.12
N VAL A 245 -9.03 -2.48 -13.96
CA VAL A 245 -7.68 -1.92 -13.77
C VAL A 245 -6.62 -3.01 -13.85
N VAL A 246 -6.84 -4.18 -13.24
CA VAL A 246 -5.90 -5.30 -13.30
C VAL A 246 -5.74 -5.83 -14.73
N GLU A 247 -6.87 -6.10 -15.43
CA GLU A 247 -6.87 -6.60 -16.80
C GLU A 247 -6.17 -5.64 -17.77
N GLN A 248 -6.46 -4.34 -17.68
CA GLN A 248 -5.91 -3.35 -18.61
C GLN A 248 -4.47 -2.93 -18.25
N ALA A 249 -4.13 -2.83 -16.97
CA ALA A 249 -2.76 -2.51 -16.57
C ALA A 249 -1.77 -3.52 -17.17
N ALA A 250 -2.11 -4.80 -17.17
CA ALA A 250 -1.27 -5.82 -17.79
C ALA A 250 -0.99 -5.55 -19.27
N GLN A 251 -1.96 -5.02 -20.03
CA GLN A 251 -1.81 -4.71 -21.45
C GLN A 251 -0.91 -3.49 -21.72
N HIS A 252 -0.77 -2.60 -20.72
CA HIS A 252 0.02 -1.36 -20.81
C HIS A 252 1.42 -1.50 -20.19
N LEU A 253 1.84 -2.69 -19.76
CA LEU A 253 3.19 -2.91 -19.27
C LEU A 253 4.19 -3.05 -20.42
N ALA A 254 5.30 -2.32 -20.34
CA ALA A 254 6.48 -2.54 -21.16
C ALA A 254 7.14 -3.91 -20.82
N ASN A 255 8.06 -4.37 -21.64
CA ASN A 255 8.86 -5.55 -21.31
C ASN A 255 9.58 -5.35 -19.97
N HIS A 256 9.43 -6.29 -19.06
CA HIS A 256 9.93 -6.21 -17.67
C HIS A 256 9.31 -5.09 -16.82
N GLY A 257 8.31 -4.38 -17.36
CA GLY A 257 7.54 -3.38 -16.61
C GLY A 257 6.74 -4.00 -15.48
N THR A 258 6.46 -3.21 -14.45
CA THR A 258 5.72 -3.63 -13.25
C THR A 258 4.49 -2.78 -13.02
N ALA A 259 3.44 -3.40 -12.46
CA ALA A 259 2.26 -2.69 -11.97
C ALA A 259 2.03 -3.02 -10.49
N HIS A 260 1.66 -2.00 -9.73
CA HIS A 260 1.36 -2.11 -8.30
C HIS A 260 0.03 -1.40 -8.04
N LEU A 261 -0.99 -2.17 -7.71
CA LEU A 261 -2.38 -1.72 -7.67
C LEU A 261 -3.01 -2.04 -6.33
N LEU A 262 -3.83 -1.13 -5.81
CA LEU A 262 -4.82 -1.47 -4.78
C LEU A 262 -6.04 -2.05 -5.46
N ALA A 263 -6.63 -3.08 -4.85
CA ALA A 263 -7.81 -3.74 -5.36
C ALA A 263 -8.71 -4.27 -4.23
N ALA A 264 -10.00 -4.38 -4.52
CA ALA A 264 -10.96 -5.08 -3.67
C ALA A 264 -11.74 -6.10 -4.49
N TRP A 265 -12.19 -7.16 -3.84
CA TRP A 265 -12.94 -8.25 -4.45
C TRP A 265 -14.07 -8.70 -3.54
N ALA A 266 -15.28 -8.77 -4.11
CA ALA A 266 -16.49 -9.24 -3.43
C ALA A 266 -16.56 -10.77 -3.46
N LEU A 267 -16.88 -11.40 -2.33
CA LEU A 267 -16.91 -12.85 -2.18
C LEU A 267 -18.27 -13.34 -1.68
N THR A 268 -18.81 -14.34 -2.34
CA THR A 268 -19.88 -15.19 -1.79
C THR A 268 -19.27 -16.33 -0.96
N GLU A 269 -20.09 -17.11 -0.25
CA GLU A 269 -19.61 -18.29 0.48
C GLU A 269 -18.96 -19.35 -0.41
N ALA A 270 -19.29 -19.39 -1.68
CA ALA A 270 -18.78 -20.36 -2.65
C ALA A 270 -17.48 -19.89 -3.34
N ASP A 271 -17.13 -18.61 -3.25
CA ASP A 271 -15.99 -18.04 -3.96
C ASP A 271 -14.66 -18.32 -3.24
N SER A 272 -13.63 -18.56 -4.03
CA SER A 272 -12.23 -18.48 -3.62
C SER A 272 -11.65 -17.14 -4.08
N ALA A 273 -11.17 -16.33 -3.16
CA ALA A 273 -10.48 -15.07 -3.46
C ALA A 273 -9.33 -15.29 -4.45
N ALA A 274 -8.52 -16.33 -4.22
CA ALA A 274 -7.41 -16.69 -5.10
C ALA A 274 -7.90 -16.99 -6.53
N SER A 275 -8.94 -17.81 -6.69
CA SER A 275 -9.47 -18.15 -8.03
C SER A 275 -10.07 -16.93 -8.71
N LYS A 276 -10.78 -16.07 -7.97
CA LYS A 276 -11.41 -14.87 -8.50
C LYS A 276 -10.39 -13.88 -9.05
N VAL A 277 -9.40 -13.50 -8.24
CA VAL A 277 -8.39 -12.50 -8.65
C VAL A 277 -7.44 -13.08 -9.70
N THR A 278 -7.08 -14.37 -9.61
CA THR A 278 -6.32 -15.04 -10.67
C THR A 278 -7.03 -14.95 -12.02
N GLY A 279 -8.36 -15.04 -12.03
CA GLY A 279 -9.16 -14.91 -13.25
C GLY A 279 -9.12 -13.53 -13.93
N TRP A 280 -8.64 -12.50 -13.25
CA TRP A 280 -8.45 -11.16 -13.81
C TRP A 280 -7.09 -10.99 -14.50
N ILE A 281 -6.13 -11.85 -14.19
CA ILE A 281 -4.77 -11.78 -14.76
C ILE A 281 -4.79 -12.40 -16.16
N PRO A 282 -4.27 -11.71 -17.19
CA PRO A 282 -4.16 -12.29 -18.54
C PRO A 282 -3.37 -13.61 -18.54
N GLY A 283 -3.74 -14.53 -19.43
CA GLY A 283 -3.18 -15.88 -19.47
C GLY A 283 -1.72 -15.99 -19.92
N GLU A 284 -1.09 -14.91 -20.39
CA GLU A 284 0.26 -14.91 -20.98
C GLU A 284 1.12 -13.77 -20.45
N ASP A 285 2.40 -14.01 -20.34
CA ASP A 285 3.47 -13.01 -20.11
C ASP A 285 3.39 -12.24 -18.76
N ILE A 286 2.57 -12.64 -17.81
CA ILE A 286 2.44 -11.93 -16.53
C ILE A 286 2.82 -12.86 -15.37
N ARG A 287 3.71 -12.34 -14.52
CA ARG A 287 3.91 -12.86 -13.18
C ARG A 287 3.18 -11.93 -12.21
N ALA A 288 2.29 -12.49 -11.40
CA ALA A 288 1.53 -11.72 -10.43
C ALA A 288 1.70 -12.25 -9.02
N TRP A 289 1.86 -11.32 -8.10
CA TRP A 289 1.80 -11.54 -6.66
C TRP A 289 0.61 -10.77 -6.09
N VAL A 290 -0.40 -11.50 -5.67
CA VAL A 290 -1.60 -10.95 -5.04
C VAL A 290 -1.48 -11.15 -3.54
N VAL A 291 -1.55 -10.06 -2.80
CA VAL A 291 -1.44 -10.07 -1.34
C VAL A 291 -2.75 -9.59 -0.74
N GLN A 292 -3.53 -10.52 -0.20
CA GLN A 292 -4.72 -10.17 0.56
C GLN A 292 -4.31 -9.63 1.93
N ARG A 293 -4.53 -8.34 2.13
CA ARG A 293 -4.25 -7.67 3.40
C ARG A 293 -5.39 -7.81 4.39
N ASP A 294 -6.61 -7.62 3.89
CA ASP A 294 -7.83 -7.62 4.70
C ASP A 294 -8.88 -8.55 4.08
N LEU A 295 -9.61 -9.24 4.94
CA LEU A 295 -10.84 -9.94 4.60
C LEU A 295 -11.86 -9.59 5.68
N VAL A 296 -12.88 -8.85 5.30
CA VAL A 296 -13.89 -8.33 6.24
C VAL A 296 -15.30 -8.79 5.86
N ASP A 297 -16.11 -9.09 6.84
CA ASP A 297 -17.54 -9.33 6.62
C ASP A 297 -18.25 -8.03 6.18
N ILE A 298 -19.37 -8.18 5.48
CA ILE A 298 -20.10 -7.03 4.92
C ILE A 298 -20.59 -6.05 5.99
N THR A 299 -20.84 -6.50 7.22
CA THR A 299 -21.34 -5.63 8.30
C THR A 299 -20.22 -4.70 8.78
N THR A 300 -19.03 -5.26 9.02
CA THR A 300 -17.83 -4.52 9.37
C THR A 300 -17.41 -3.57 8.24
N TYR A 301 -17.49 -4.04 6.98
CA TYR A 301 -17.18 -3.24 5.80
C TYR A 301 -18.08 -2.01 5.69
N VAL A 302 -19.40 -2.19 5.79
CA VAL A 302 -20.39 -1.10 5.74
C VAL A 302 -20.17 -0.10 6.87
N HIS A 303 -19.95 -0.58 8.10
CA HIS A 303 -19.67 0.30 9.23
C HIS A 303 -18.43 1.17 9.00
N THR A 304 -17.37 0.57 8.47
CA THR A 304 -16.11 1.29 8.18
C THR A 304 -16.34 2.42 7.20
N TRP A 305 -16.99 2.14 6.06
CA TRP A 305 -17.16 3.15 5.01
C TRP A 305 -18.17 4.23 5.35
N LEU A 306 -19.26 3.92 6.07
CA LEU A 306 -20.19 4.93 6.57
C LEU A 306 -19.52 5.84 7.61
N THR A 307 -18.67 5.29 8.45
CA THR A 307 -17.89 6.08 9.43
C THR A 307 -16.89 7.00 8.72
N ASP A 308 -16.24 6.52 7.65
CA ASP A 308 -15.35 7.33 6.81
C ASP A 308 -16.10 8.50 6.14
N GLU A 309 -17.36 8.30 5.74
CA GLU A 309 -18.25 9.37 5.28
C GLU A 309 -18.66 10.36 6.39
N GLY A 310 -18.30 10.12 7.63
CA GLY A 310 -18.74 10.92 8.79
C GLY A 310 -20.18 10.62 9.22
N ILE A 311 -20.77 9.49 8.79
CA ILE A 311 -22.13 9.08 9.14
C ILE A 311 -22.12 8.27 10.43
N ASP A 312 -22.82 8.74 11.46
CA ASP A 312 -23.06 7.93 12.66
C ASP A 312 -24.07 6.83 12.34
N THR A 313 -23.62 5.59 12.28
CA THR A 313 -24.43 4.40 11.97
C THR A 313 -25.60 4.17 12.95
N ARG A 314 -25.62 4.87 14.09
CA ARG A 314 -26.71 4.84 15.09
C ARG A 314 -27.77 5.88 14.84
N SER A 315 -27.52 6.86 13.99
CA SER A 315 -28.49 7.87 13.57
C SER A 315 -29.58 7.27 12.67
N SER A 316 -30.70 7.93 12.53
CA SER A 316 -31.80 7.49 11.62
C SER A 316 -31.32 7.36 10.18
N GLU A 317 -30.43 8.28 9.74
CA GLU A 317 -29.81 8.22 8.41
C GLU A 317 -28.83 7.04 8.32
N GLY A 318 -27.97 6.87 9.32
CA GLY A 318 -27.00 5.78 9.36
C GLY A 318 -27.66 4.40 9.37
N ILE A 319 -28.75 4.22 10.12
CA ILE A 319 -29.53 2.97 10.11
C ILE A 319 -30.08 2.68 8.71
N LYS A 320 -30.66 3.68 8.04
CA LYS A 320 -31.17 3.52 6.69
C LYS A 320 -30.06 3.18 5.69
N ARG A 321 -28.95 3.94 5.70
CA ARG A 321 -27.81 3.70 4.81
C ARG A 321 -27.21 2.32 5.05
N THR A 322 -27.08 1.88 6.31
CA THR A 322 -26.62 0.53 6.64
C THR A 322 -27.53 -0.54 6.03
N ALA A 323 -28.86 -0.38 6.14
CA ALA A 323 -29.80 -1.31 5.54
C ALA A 323 -29.69 -1.35 4.01
N ASP A 324 -29.63 -0.19 3.34
CA ASP A 324 -29.49 -0.09 1.88
C ASP A 324 -28.22 -0.81 1.38
N TRP A 325 -27.09 -0.67 2.11
CA TRP A 325 -25.84 -1.33 1.77
C TRP A 325 -25.89 -2.85 1.99
N LEU A 326 -26.45 -3.28 3.13
CA LEU A 326 -26.56 -4.71 3.44
C LEU A 326 -27.50 -5.41 2.46
N ASP A 327 -28.63 -4.79 2.09
CA ASP A 327 -29.56 -5.32 1.10
C ASP A 327 -28.89 -5.46 -0.29
N TYR A 328 -28.03 -4.50 -0.67
CA TYR A 328 -27.23 -4.57 -1.90
C TYR A 328 -26.32 -5.79 -1.92
N PHE A 329 -25.55 -6.02 -0.85
CA PHE A 329 -24.64 -7.17 -0.77
C PHE A 329 -25.38 -8.50 -0.64
N MET A 330 -26.37 -8.58 0.24
CA MET A 330 -27.14 -9.80 0.49
C MET A 330 -27.95 -10.21 -0.76
N GLY A 331 -28.48 -9.23 -1.51
CA GLY A 331 -29.16 -9.46 -2.76
C GLY A 331 -28.30 -10.14 -3.84
N ALA A 332 -26.98 -9.94 -3.78
CA ALA A 332 -26.00 -10.59 -4.64
C ALA A 332 -25.34 -11.83 -4.00
N GLY A 333 -25.70 -12.21 -2.76
CA GLY A 333 -25.08 -13.30 -2.03
C GLY A 333 -23.68 -13.04 -1.54
N ILE A 334 -23.24 -11.75 -1.52
CA ILE A 334 -21.91 -11.36 -1.04
C ILE A 334 -21.89 -11.40 0.48
N THR A 335 -20.89 -12.03 1.05
CA THR A 335 -20.70 -12.21 2.50
C THR A 335 -19.45 -11.52 3.02
N HIS A 336 -18.41 -11.40 2.18
CA HIS A 336 -17.12 -10.81 2.56
C HIS A 336 -16.58 -9.94 1.43
N ILE A 337 -15.75 -8.96 1.82
CA ILE A 337 -14.94 -8.16 0.91
C ILE A 337 -13.47 -8.40 1.26
N GLY A 338 -12.70 -8.87 0.29
CA GLY A 338 -11.25 -8.92 0.36
C GLY A 338 -10.65 -7.63 -0.19
N MET A 339 -9.53 -7.19 0.40
CA MET A 339 -8.78 -6.01 -0.03
C MET A 339 -7.29 -6.28 0.06
N GLY A 340 -6.53 -5.71 -0.88
CA GLY A 340 -5.09 -5.90 -0.87
C GLY A 340 -4.38 -5.30 -2.05
N TYR A 341 -3.21 -5.87 -2.33
CA TYR A 341 -2.33 -5.42 -3.41
C TYR A 341 -2.31 -6.44 -4.53
N VAL A 342 -2.28 -5.96 -5.77
CA VAL A 342 -1.99 -6.75 -6.95
C VAL A 342 -0.69 -6.21 -7.56
N HIS A 343 0.38 -6.99 -7.42
CA HIS A 343 1.66 -6.71 -8.03
C HIS A 343 1.81 -7.56 -9.28
N MET A 344 2.14 -6.96 -10.41
CA MET A 344 2.34 -7.66 -11.68
C MET A 344 3.67 -7.26 -12.30
N LYS A 345 4.30 -8.19 -12.98
CA LYS A 345 5.50 -7.96 -13.79
C LYS A 345 5.32 -8.62 -15.14
N ARG A 346 5.56 -7.89 -16.22
CA ARG A 346 5.60 -8.49 -17.55
C ARG A 346 6.88 -9.31 -17.71
N THR A 347 6.72 -10.55 -18.09
CA THR A 347 7.81 -11.51 -18.33
C THR A 347 7.94 -11.81 -19.83
N THR A 348 8.89 -12.63 -20.20
CA THR A 348 9.05 -13.17 -21.56
C THR A 348 8.51 -14.59 -21.66
N GLY A 349 7.75 -15.05 -20.66
CA GLY A 349 7.16 -16.38 -20.61
C GLY A 349 5.96 -16.53 -21.54
N THR A 350 5.53 -17.76 -21.77
CA THR A 350 4.37 -18.09 -22.60
C THR A 350 3.10 -18.33 -21.79
N SER A 351 3.19 -18.33 -20.46
CA SER A 351 2.07 -18.48 -19.54
C SER A 351 2.23 -17.52 -18.37
N SER A 352 1.11 -17.02 -17.85
CA SER A 352 1.12 -16.24 -16.63
C SER A 352 1.14 -17.14 -15.40
N GLU A 353 1.83 -16.66 -14.37
CA GLU A 353 1.87 -17.30 -13.06
C GLU A 353 1.37 -16.34 -11.98
N VAL A 354 0.43 -16.82 -11.18
CA VAL A 354 -0.20 -16.03 -10.12
C VAL A 354 0.01 -16.71 -8.78
N THR A 355 0.63 -16.02 -7.86
CA THR A 355 0.72 -16.40 -6.45
C THR A 355 -0.23 -15.53 -5.65
N PHE A 356 -1.13 -16.16 -4.90
CA PHE A 356 -2.05 -15.48 -4.00
C PHE A 356 -1.69 -15.82 -2.57
N GLU A 357 -1.42 -14.80 -1.77
CA GLU A 357 -1.03 -14.94 -0.37
C GLU A 357 -1.91 -14.08 0.54
N VAL A 358 -2.12 -14.56 1.75
CA VAL A 358 -2.88 -13.85 2.78
C VAL A 358 -1.92 -13.39 3.86
N MET A 359 -1.97 -12.11 4.21
CA MET A 359 -1.20 -11.60 5.34
C MET A 359 -1.91 -11.94 6.65
N ASP A 360 -1.26 -12.74 7.48
CA ASP A 360 -1.79 -13.12 8.80
C ASP A 360 -1.65 -12.00 9.86
N GLN A 361 -0.82 -11.01 9.59
CA GLN A 361 -0.55 -9.92 10.51
C GLN A 361 -0.73 -8.56 9.83
N ALA A 362 -1.37 -7.64 10.53
CA ALA A 362 -1.45 -6.26 10.09
C ALA A 362 -0.06 -5.63 10.00
N LEU A 363 0.20 -4.93 8.89
CA LEU A 363 1.43 -4.15 8.74
C LEU A 363 1.49 -3.06 9.81
N GLN A 364 2.64 -2.98 10.47
CA GLN A 364 2.88 -1.88 11.41
C GLN A 364 2.93 -0.55 10.64
N PRO A 365 2.34 0.53 11.18
CA PRO A 365 2.45 1.85 10.57
C PRO A 365 3.91 2.22 10.29
N GLY A 366 4.19 2.67 9.07
CA GLY A 366 5.54 3.02 8.63
C GLY A 366 6.40 1.86 8.14
N THR A 367 5.91 0.62 8.14
CA THR A 367 6.60 -0.51 7.51
C THR A 367 6.74 -0.28 6.01
N PHE A 368 7.95 -0.46 5.50
CA PHE A 368 8.26 -0.35 4.09
C PHE A 368 8.52 -1.73 3.50
N LEU A 369 7.66 -2.16 2.58
CA LEU A 369 7.72 -3.45 1.89
C LEU A 369 8.24 -3.39 0.44
N GLY A 370 8.66 -2.22 -0.06
CA GLY A 370 9.08 -2.10 -1.45
C GLY A 370 10.31 -2.96 -1.78
N HIS A 371 11.23 -3.16 -0.83
CA HIS A 371 12.33 -4.12 -1.00
C HIS A 371 11.80 -5.55 -1.10
N GLU A 372 10.83 -5.92 -0.27
CA GLU A 372 10.18 -7.24 -0.32
C GLU A 372 9.51 -7.49 -1.67
N THR A 373 8.76 -6.51 -2.18
CA THR A 373 8.09 -6.62 -3.49
C THR A 373 9.11 -6.89 -4.61
N ARG A 374 10.25 -6.19 -4.62
CA ARG A 374 11.32 -6.43 -5.59
C ARG A 374 11.94 -7.81 -5.41
N GLU A 375 12.28 -8.15 -4.18
CA GLU A 375 12.91 -9.41 -3.81
C GLU A 375 11.99 -10.60 -4.11
N TRP A 376 10.68 -10.45 -3.89
CA TRP A 376 9.71 -11.49 -4.20
C TRP A 376 9.75 -11.87 -5.70
N PHE A 377 9.76 -10.88 -6.60
CA PHE A 377 9.90 -11.14 -8.02
C PHE A 377 11.22 -11.84 -8.37
N ALA A 378 12.32 -11.42 -7.75
CA ALA A 378 13.62 -12.04 -7.97
C ALA A 378 13.64 -13.51 -7.52
N ARG A 379 13.09 -13.81 -6.32
CA ARG A 379 12.96 -15.19 -5.82
C ARG A 379 12.04 -16.05 -6.70
N ALA A 380 10.91 -15.48 -7.13
CA ALA A 380 9.98 -16.17 -8.02
C ALA A 380 10.65 -16.51 -9.36
N GLU A 381 11.33 -15.55 -10.00
CA GLU A 381 12.08 -15.78 -11.24
C GLU A 381 13.24 -16.78 -11.09
N TRP A 382 13.86 -16.81 -9.91
CA TRP A 382 14.88 -17.81 -9.60
C TRP A 382 14.25 -19.19 -9.48
N LEU A 383 13.13 -19.33 -8.75
CA LEU A 383 12.42 -20.61 -8.58
C LEU A 383 11.94 -21.20 -9.91
N ASP A 384 11.52 -20.38 -10.86
CA ASP A 384 11.09 -20.87 -12.19
C ASP A 384 12.18 -21.60 -12.97
N ARG A 385 13.42 -21.25 -12.72
CA ARG A 385 14.58 -21.87 -13.35
C ARG A 385 15.03 -23.15 -12.65
N GLN A 386 14.38 -23.47 -11.52
CA GLN A 386 14.74 -24.60 -10.68
C GLN A 386 13.79 -25.79 -10.89
N ASP A 387 14.31 -26.97 -10.67
CA ASP A 387 13.57 -28.19 -10.42
C ASP A 387 13.88 -28.73 -9.01
N ALA A 388 13.27 -29.86 -8.64
CA ALA A 388 13.49 -30.47 -7.34
C ALA A 388 14.96 -30.85 -7.04
N HIS A 389 15.76 -31.07 -8.08
CA HIS A 389 17.18 -31.38 -7.93
C HIS A 389 18.01 -30.12 -7.80
N SER A 390 17.87 -29.17 -8.71
CA SER A 390 18.67 -27.95 -8.72
C SER A 390 18.44 -27.07 -7.47
N VAL A 391 17.20 -27.06 -6.92
CA VAL A 391 16.92 -26.43 -5.63
C VAL A 391 17.80 -26.99 -4.51
N LEU A 392 18.04 -28.32 -4.49
CA LEU A 392 18.90 -28.94 -3.48
C LEU A 392 20.38 -28.76 -3.78
N ASP A 393 20.77 -28.63 -5.04
CA ASP A 393 22.18 -28.46 -5.46
C ASP A 393 22.68 -27.02 -5.32
N THR A 394 21.90 -26.16 -4.67
CA THR A 394 22.17 -24.74 -4.42
C THR A 394 22.69 -24.52 -2.99
N GLN A 395 23.54 -23.49 -2.81
CA GLN A 395 23.93 -22.95 -1.53
C GLN A 395 22.97 -21.86 -1.09
N TYR A 396 22.71 -21.76 0.20
CA TYR A 396 21.73 -20.82 0.76
C TYR A 396 22.31 -20.02 1.92
N ALA A 397 21.84 -18.79 2.05
CA ALA A 397 21.98 -17.97 3.24
C ALA A 397 20.67 -17.99 4.05
N ALA A 398 20.78 -18.08 5.37
CA ALA A 398 19.65 -17.74 6.23
C ALA A 398 19.45 -16.22 6.22
N ARG A 399 18.18 -15.77 6.11
CA ARG A 399 17.88 -14.33 6.21
C ARG A 399 18.34 -13.78 7.56
N PRO A 400 18.97 -12.59 7.63
CA PRO A 400 19.41 -12.01 8.91
C PRO A 400 18.29 -11.81 9.93
N THR A 401 17.05 -11.64 9.46
CA THR A 401 15.84 -11.48 10.28
C THR A 401 15.08 -12.78 10.53
N LEU A 402 15.68 -13.94 10.19
CA LEU A 402 15.10 -15.25 10.46
C LEU A 402 15.18 -15.58 11.95
N ALA A 403 14.05 -15.96 12.53
CA ALA A 403 13.94 -16.46 13.89
C ALA A 403 13.53 -17.95 13.90
N LEU A 404 14.04 -18.70 14.86
CA LEU A 404 13.55 -20.03 15.19
C LEU A 404 12.78 -19.95 16.52
N GLU A 405 11.50 -20.26 16.48
CA GLU A 405 10.59 -20.20 17.61
C GLU A 405 10.29 -21.61 18.12
N HIS A 406 10.37 -21.79 19.44
CA HIS A 406 9.92 -22.98 20.15
C HIS A 406 8.58 -22.66 20.82
N VAL A 407 7.51 -23.25 20.32
CA VAL A 407 6.16 -23.04 20.84
C VAL A 407 5.83 -24.19 21.79
N SER A 408 5.47 -23.86 23.02
CA SER A 408 4.98 -24.81 24.00
C SER A 408 3.56 -24.43 24.44
N VAL A 409 2.72 -25.41 24.61
CA VAL A 409 1.33 -25.24 25.09
C VAL A 409 1.18 -25.80 26.49
N SER A 410 0.19 -25.31 27.26
CA SER A 410 -0.10 -25.86 28.57
C SER A 410 -0.45 -27.34 28.45
N ASP A 411 0.09 -28.16 29.36
CA ASP A 411 -0.21 -29.58 29.40
C ASP A 411 -1.57 -29.82 30.06
N GLY A 412 -2.61 -29.94 29.22
CA GLY A 412 -3.98 -30.18 29.66
C GLY A 412 -4.18 -31.58 30.28
N ASP A 413 -3.31 -32.53 29.97
CA ASP A 413 -3.40 -33.89 30.51
C ASP A 413 -2.86 -33.97 31.95
N LEU A 414 -1.78 -33.23 32.21
CA LEU A 414 -1.19 -33.14 33.55
C LEU A 414 -1.81 -32.00 34.39
N GLY A 415 -2.47 -31.04 33.76
CA GLY A 415 -3.05 -29.88 34.44
C GLY A 415 -2.03 -28.87 34.97
N VAL A 416 -0.74 -29.10 34.74
CA VAL A 416 0.39 -28.24 35.15
C VAL A 416 1.52 -28.29 34.16
N GLY A 417 2.20 -27.14 33.98
CA GLY A 417 3.38 -27.04 33.11
C GLY A 417 3.04 -26.87 31.64
N PHE A 418 4.08 -27.03 30.81
CA PHE A 418 4.01 -26.87 29.35
C PHE A 418 4.62 -28.08 28.67
N LYS A 419 4.10 -28.45 27.51
CA LYS A 419 4.66 -29.44 26.60
C LYS A 419 4.98 -28.81 25.26
N ASP A 420 6.04 -29.29 24.60
CA ASP A 420 6.41 -28.82 23.29
C ASP A 420 5.27 -29.09 22.30
N TYR A 421 4.99 -28.10 21.46
CA TYR A 421 3.92 -28.14 20.48
C TYR A 421 4.42 -28.04 19.05
N ALA A 422 5.22 -27.00 18.75
CA ALA A 422 5.72 -26.75 17.41
C ALA A 422 7.08 -26.04 17.40
N LEU A 423 7.83 -26.24 16.34
CA LEU A 423 8.94 -25.39 15.92
C LEU A 423 8.49 -24.55 14.74
N ARG A 424 8.85 -23.27 14.72
CA ARG A 424 8.56 -22.38 13.60
C ARG A 424 9.80 -21.62 13.17
N LEU A 425 9.98 -21.51 11.86
CA LEU A 425 10.88 -20.56 11.24
C LEU A 425 10.06 -19.35 10.85
N SER A 426 10.37 -18.17 11.40
CA SER A 426 9.60 -16.95 11.20
C SER A 426 10.49 -15.81 10.78
N ARG A 427 10.00 -14.95 9.88
CA ARG A 427 10.64 -13.68 9.58
C ARG A 427 10.20 -12.63 10.60
N THR A 428 11.14 -11.83 11.10
CA THR A 428 10.86 -10.69 11.99
C THR A 428 10.76 -9.36 11.23
N ASP A 429 10.80 -9.41 9.89
CA ASP A 429 10.68 -8.28 8.97
C ASP A 429 9.63 -8.56 7.88
N GLY A 430 9.34 -7.54 7.08
CA GLY A 430 8.47 -7.64 5.92
C GLY A 430 7.07 -8.17 6.27
N PRO A 431 6.55 -9.16 5.51
CA PRO A 431 5.25 -9.77 5.76
C PRO A 431 5.20 -10.68 6.98
N ALA A 432 6.32 -10.88 7.68
CA ALA A 432 6.44 -11.73 8.86
C ALA A 432 5.98 -13.19 8.64
N TRP A 433 6.28 -13.76 7.46
CA TRP A 433 5.94 -15.14 7.13
C TRP A 433 6.47 -16.13 8.15
N SER A 434 5.68 -17.14 8.50
CA SER A 434 6.02 -18.18 9.47
C SER A 434 5.68 -19.56 8.92
N HIS A 435 6.62 -20.50 9.07
CA HIS A 435 6.49 -21.89 8.67
C HIS A 435 6.69 -22.82 9.86
N GLU A 436 5.72 -23.68 10.11
CA GLU A 436 5.90 -24.77 11.06
C GLU A 436 6.80 -25.83 10.43
N VAL A 437 7.87 -26.21 11.15
CA VAL A 437 8.89 -27.14 10.69
C VAL A 437 9.20 -28.18 11.75
N ASP A 438 9.72 -29.32 11.33
CA ASP A 438 10.23 -30.31 12.25
C ASP A 438 11.69 -30.01 12.69
N GLN A 439 12.18 -30.81 13.62
CA GLN A 439 13.54 -30.68 14.14
C GLN A 439 14.62 -30.91 13.06
N HIS A 440 14.31 -31.70 12.02
CA HIS A 440 15.26 -32.04 10.96
C HIS A 440 15.43 -30.85 10.01
N VAL A 441 14.32 -30.25 9.58
CA VAL A 441 14.36 -29.01 8.77
C VAL A 441 15.02 -27.87 9.53
N ALA A 442 14.69 -27.69 10.81
CA ALA A 442 15.34 -26.68 11.64
C ALA A 442 16.87 -26.90 11.78
N ALA A 443 17.32 -28.16 11.86
CA ALA A 443 18.75 -28.50 11.91
C ALA A 443 19.44 -28.21 10.56
N ILE A 444 18.79 -28.53 9.44
CA ILE A 444 19.32 -28.22 8.11
C ILE A 444 19.48 -26.69 7.96
N VAL A 445 18.44 -25.91 8.26
CA VAL A 445 18.48 -24.44 8.14
C VAL A 445 19.55 -23.82 9.04
N LYS A 446 19.84 -24.41 10.19
CA LYS A 446 20.97 -23.97 11.05
C LYS A 446 22.34 -24.25 10.42
N GLY A 447 22.44 -25.22 9.54
CA GLY A 447 23.68 -25.65 8.91
C GLY A 447 23.99 -25.00 7.55
N ILE A 448 23.02 -24.29 6.93
CA ILE A 448 23.25 -23.63 5.63
C ILE A 448 24.29 -22.53 5.73
N ASN A 449 25.10 -22.41 4.67
CA ASN A 449 26.12 -21.37 4.54
C ASN A 449 26.29 -21.05 3.04
N PRO A 450 26.19 -19.78 2.61
CA PRO A 450 26.29 -19.39 1.20
C PRO A 450 27.65 -19.72 0.56
N ASP A 451 28.72 -19.81 1.37
CA ASP A 451 30.07 -20.17 0.92
C ASP A 451 30.44 -21.64 1.25
N GLY A 452 29.46 -22.42 1.71
CA GLY A 452 29.69 -23.78 2.23
C GLY A 452 29.24 -24.90 1.27
N LEU A 453 28.69 -25.94 1.86
CA LEU A 453 28.16 -27.09 1.14
C LEU A 453 26.81 -26.71 0.47
N THR A 454 26.47 -27.45 -0.59
CA THR A 454 25.11 -27.40 -1.12
C THR A 454 24.10 -27.88 -0.07
N LEU A 455 22.83 -27.54 -0.28
CA LEU A 455 21.79 -28.03 0.61
C LEU A 455 21.68 -29.56 0.57
N ARG A 456 21.88 -30.17 -0.62
CA ARG A 456 21.94 -31.62 -0.78
C ARG A 456 23.04 -32.24 0.07
N ASP A 457 24.30 -31.76 -0.06
CA ASP A 457 25.42 -32.30 0.72
C ASP A 457 25.17 -32.18 2.22
N THR A 458 24.59 -31.05 2.64
CA THR A 458 24.22 -30.81 4.05
C THR A 458 23.15 -31.80 4.52
N ALA A 459 22.12 -32.05 3.70
CA ALA A 459 21.04 -32.97 4.02
C ALA A 459 21.51 -34.44 4.06
N GLU A 460 22.33 -34.86 3.10
CA GLU A 460 22.89 -36.20 3.06
C GLU A 460 23.83 -36.48 4.26
N LEU A 461 24.68 -35.52 4.61
CA LEU A 461 25.52 -35.64 5.81
C LEU A 461 24.69 -35.75 7.09
N TYR A 462 23.64 -34.90 7.19
CA TYR A 462 22.72 -34.93 8.30
C TYR A 462 22.00 -36.29 8.38
N ALA A 463 21.46 -36.78 7.28
CA ALA A 463 20.75 -38.04 7.20
C ALA A 463 21.67 -39.22 7.61
N ALA A 464 22.91 -39.26 7.12
CA ALA A 464 23.88 -40.29 7.47
C ALA A 464 24.20 -40.30 8.98
N VAL A 465 24.35 -39.13 9.63
CA VAL A 465 24.63 -39.03 11.06
C VAL A 465 23.44 -39.46 11.91
N ASN A 466 22.20 -39.20 11.43
CA ASN A 466 20.95 -39.47 12.18
C ASN A 466 20.31 -40.82 11.80
N GLY A 467 20.91 -41.60 10.91
CA GLY A 467 20.42 -42.91 10.50
C GLY A 467 19.12 -42.83 9.67
N LEU A 468 18.92 -41.73 8.93
CA LEU A 468 17.80 -41.52 8.04
C LEU A 468 18.14 -42.07 6.63
N ASP A 469 17.10 -42.39 5.85
CA ASP A 469 17.25 -42.66 4.43
C ASP A 469 17.54 -41.35 3.67
N GLY A 470 18.74 -41.21 3.08
CA GLY A 470 19.19 -39.97 2.46
C GLY A 470 18.33 -39.53 1.29
N ASP A 471 17.97 -40.46 0.39
CA ASP A 471 17.16 -40.15 -0.80
C ASP A 471 15.73 -39.72 -0.38
N ALA A 472 15.10 -40.50 0.49
CA ALA A 472 13.77 -40.16 0.98
C ALA A 472 13.74 -38.82 1.76
N PHE A 473 14.80 -38.51 2.49
CA PHE A 473 14.92 -37.25 3.24
C PHE A 473 15.10 -36.05 2.31
N THR A 474 15.97 -36.14 1.30
CA THR A 474 16.18 -35.06 0.32
C THR A 474 14.93 -34.81 -0.52
N ASP A 475 14.23 -35.88 -0.96
CA ASP A 475 12.96 -35.76 -1.70
C ASP A 475 11.89 -35.04 -0.87
N ALA A 476 11.80 -35.33 0.43
CA ALA A 476 10.86 -34.67 1.33
C ALA A 476 11.25 -33.22 1.63
N LEU A 477 12.55 -32.89 1.60
CA LEU A 477 13.06 -31.55 1.89
C LEU A 477 12.81 -30.56 0.75
N ALA A 478 12.89 -30.99 -0.52
CA ALA A 478 12.83 -30.13 -1.69
C ALA A 478 11.59 -29.21 -1.73
N PRO A 479 10.33 -29.67 -1.56
CA PRO A 479 9.17 -28.77 -1.55
C PRO A 479 9.18 -27.78 -0.39
N ILE A 480 9.70 -28.18 0.77
CA ILE A 480 9.82 -27.27 1.95
C ILE A 480 10.78 -26.13 1.63
N VAL A 481 11.91 -26.44 1.00
CA VAL A 481 12.92 -25.43 0.58
C VAL A 481 12.31 -24.44 -0.42
N VAL A 482 11.52 -24.92 -1.40
CA VAL A 482 10.80 -24.04 -2.34
C VAL A 482 9.93 -23.03 -1.58
N ASP A 483 9.19 -23.46 -0.56
CA ASP A 483 8.32 -22.59 0.23
C ASP A 483 9.14 -21.62 1.11
N LEU A 484 10.24 -22.10 1.72
CA LEU A 484 11.14 -21.23 2.49
C LEU A 484 11.79 -20.14 1.62
N VAL A 485 12.16 -20.47 0.37
CA VAL A 485 12.69 -19.50 -0.61
C VAL A 485 11.60 -18.56 -1.06
N ARG A 486 10.41 -19.06 -1.41
CA ARG A 486 9.27 -18.24 -1.85
C ARG A 486 8.95 -17.15 -0.84
N HIS A 487 8.94 -17.47 0.44
CA HIS A 487 8.68 -16.53 1.53
C HIS A 487 9.94 -15.83 2.04
N GLY A 488 11.10 -16.10 1.45
CA GLY A 488 12.36 -15.43 1.76
C GLY A 488 12.88 -15.68 3.17
N LEU A 489 12.64 -16.86 3.76
CA LEU A 489 13.24 -17.26 5.02
C LEU A 489 14.70 -17.68 4.81
N ILE A 490 14.96 -18.33 3.68
CA ILE A 490 16.31 -18.58 3.16
C ILE A 490 16.43 -17.99 1.76
N LEU A 491 17.65 -17.60 1.41
CA LEU A 491 17.94 -16.96 0.13
C LEU A 491 19.01 -17.73 -0.62
N PRO A 492 18.79 -18.06 -1.92
CA PRO A 492 19.83 -18.63 -2.76
C PRO A 492 21.06 -17.72 -2.80
N ALA A 493 22.27 -18.30 -2.69
CA ALA A 493 23.51 -17.53 -2.63
C ALA A 493 23.75 -16.67 -3.88
N ASP A 494 23.34 -17.15 -5.03
CA ASP A 494 23.47 -16.45 -6.34
C ASP A 494 22.58 -15.21 -6.50
N ILE A 495 21.51 -15.07 -5.71
CA ILE A 495 20.68 -13.86 -5.73
C ILE A 495 20.91 -12.93 -4.55
N VAL A 496 21.63 -13.36 -3.51
CA VAL A 496 21.94 -12.48 -2.34
C VAL A 496 22.76 -11.26 -2.74
N GLU A 497 23.65 -11.40 -3.73
CA GLU A 497 24.48 -10.30 -4.24
C GLU A 497 23.70 -9.29 -5.09
N GLU A 498 22.52 -9.66 -5.62
CA GLU A 498 21.67 -8.83 -6.47
C GLU A 498 20.62 -8.03 -5.69
N LEU A 499 20.37 -8.41 -4.44
CA LEU A 499 19.36 -7.83 -3.54
C LEU A 499 19.94 -6.74 -2.63
#